data_3b6b4cda79720e848e3caa256d4fe138
#
_entry.id   3b6b4cda79720e848e3caa256d4fe138
#
_cell.length_a   1.000
_cell.length_b   1.000
_cell.length_c   1.000
_cell.angle_alpha   90.00
_cell.angle_beta   90.00
_cell.angle_gamma   90.00
#
_symmetry.space_group_name_H-M   'P 1'
#
loop_
_entity.id
_entity.type
_entity.pdbx_description
1 polymer ?
#
loop_
_entity_poly.entity_id
_entity_poly.type
_entity_poly.pdbx_seq_one_letter_code
_entity_poly.pdbx_strand_id
1 'polypeptide(L)'
;LDKDSISHVYGCYVNAAKDIVARMDMSMGLMEQEEAELYLKLLKKSISGTLGKNLLDIEFSTKQVEDSDEHRLLQALRQSHLRDEDMRELFYKRVIESLDFGDDSYVILLASDSYDIPFKGRDDELWEEGSNEVFDYIICCICPVKDARASLRYFAEEQNFRGASSGHVLGNPELGFMFPSFDDRSTNIYNALYYSRGLVDIHHEFIDGIFHIEKSPMSAGAQQHAFTDVLCESLGENCSLDVVKAVHGQIRQQLLVHKESKDPEVPELFVEDLDDVLKHSGVPEEKVEIFNEACRKEFGDQSILNPINVMESKKFEMKTPEVKITVDPEYTYLITTQEIDGSQYLLIPAGEGVTVNGIDISVGDGEEEPEEA
;
A
#
# COMPACT_ATOMS: atom_id res chain seq x y z
N LEU A 1 -18.53 -8.52 0.77
CA LEU A 1 -19.37 -7.66 -0.08
C LEU A 1 -20.00 -8.48 -1.19
N ASP A 2 -21.30 -8.47 -1.29
CA ASP A 2 -22.06 -9.01 -2.40
C ASP A 2 -23.27 -8.12 -2.74
N LYS A 3 -24.00 -8.49 -3.79
CA LYS A 3 -25.15 -7.72 -4.27
C LYS A 3 -26.34 -7.74 -3.31
N ASP A 4 -26.45 -8.79 -2.51
CA ASP A 4 -27.59 -8.99 -1.62
C ASP A 4 -27.39 -8.24 -0.28
N SER A 5 -26.14 -8.05 0.15
CA SER A 5 -25.83 -7.33 1.39
C SER A 5 -25.83 -5.81 1.23
N ILE A 6 -25.37 -5.29 0.08
CA ILE A 6 -25.37 -3.85 -0.22
C ILE A 6 -26.66 -3.47 -0.95
N SER A 7 -27.53 -2.71 -0.28
CA SER A 7 -28.80 -2.28 -0.89
C SER A 7 -28.66 -1.13 -1.88
N HIS A 8 -27.79 -0.15 -1.58
CA HIS A 8 -27.59 1.05 -2.38
C HIS A 8 -26.12 1.44 -2.46
N VAL A 9 -25.73 2.01 -3.60
CA VAL A 9 -24.47 2.75 -3.78
C VAL A 9 -24.83 4.19 -4.10
N TYR A 10 -24.38 5.09 -3.22
CA TYR A 10 -24.54 6.53 -3.42
C TYR A 10 -23.29 7.07 -4.10
N GLY A 11 -23.47 8.04 -5.01
CA GLY A 11 -22.34 8.60 -5.74
C GLY A 11 -22.42 10.12 -5.88
N CYS A 12 -21.26 10.75 -5.95
CA CYS A 12 -21.09 12.15 -6.25
C CYS A 12 -20.00 12.32 -7.31
N TYR A 13 -20.39 12.82 -8.49
CA TYR A 13 -19.44 13.13 -9.56
C TYR A 13 -18.98 14.58 -9.44
N VAL A 14 -17.68 14.76 -9.31
CA VAL A 14 -17.01 16.06 -9.12
C VAL A 14 -16.09 16.33 -10.31
N ASN A 15 -16.19 17.53 -10.90
CA ASN A 15 -15.33 17.96 -11.99
C ASN A 15 -14.00 18.54 -11.49
N ALA A 16 -13.09 18.85 -12.40
CA ALA A 16 -11.80 19.46 -12.10
C ALA A 16 -11.89 20.85 -11.41
N ALA A 17 -13.01 21.57 -11.61
CA ALA A 17 -13.27 22.85 -10.92
C ALA A 17 -13.83 22.65 -9.48
N LYS A 18 -13.88 21.41 -8.98
CA LYS A 18 -14.48 21.03 -7.70
C LYS A 18 -15.99 21.27 -7.60
N ASP A 19 -16.69 21.36 -8.76
CA ASP A 19 -18.14 21.45 -8.79
C ASP A 19 -18.76 20.06 -8.84
N ILE A 20 -19.87 19.88 -8.15
CA ILE A 20 -20.67 18.66 -8.22
C ILE A 20 -21.47 18.65 -9.52
N VAL A 21 -21.13 17.73 -10.43
CA VAL A 21 -21.79 17.55 -11.71
C VAL A 21 -23.08 16.74 -11.57
N ALA A 22 -23.03 15.67 -10.77
CA ALA A 22 -24.18 14.79 -10.56
C ALA A 22 -24.12 14.09 -9.20
N ARG A 23 -25.30 13.80 -8.66
CA ARG A 23 -25.50 12.90 -7.52
C ARG A 23 -26.20 11.65 -8.00
N MET A 24 -25.82 10.52 -7.49
CA MET A 24 -26.32 9.22 -7.88
C MET A 24 -26.83 8.48 -6.64
N ASP A 25 -28.01 7.87 -6.76
CA ASP A 25 -28.58 6.94 -5.80
C ASP A 25 -28.98 5.69 -6.57
N MET A 26 -28.18 4.66 -6.43
CA MET A 26 -28.24 3.46 -7.27
C MET A 26 -28.63 2.26 -6.41
N SER A 27 -29.83 1.72 -6.65
CA SER A 27 -30.27 0.49 -6.00
C SER A 27 -29.60 -0.73 -6.63
N MET A 28 -28.82 -1.45 -5.84
CA MET A 28 -28.11 -2.66 -6.30
C MET A 28 -29.07 -3.76 -6.75
N GLY A 29 -30.24 -3.87 -6.11
CA GLY A 29 -31.28 -4.84 -6.47
C GLY A 29 -31.92 -4.60 -7.84
N LEU A 30 -31.88 -3.36 -8.33
CA LEU A 30 -32.46 -2.96 -9.63
C LEU A 30 -31.43 -2.97 -10.78
N MET A 31 -30.14 -3.08 -10.46
CA MET A 31 -29.08 -3.15 -11.46
C MET A 31 -29.01 -4.52 -12.13
N GLU A 32 -28.55 -4.52 -13.38
CA GLU A 32 -28.13 -5.76 -14.04
C GLU A 32 -26.93 -6.36 -13.30
N GLN A 33 -26.79 -7.69 -13.38
CA GLN A 33 -25.75 -8.42 -12.66
C GLN A 33 -24.34 -7.91 -13.00
N GLU A 34 -24.07 -7.71 -14.29
CA GLU A 34 -22.75 -7.24 -14.75
C GLU A 34 -22.42 -5.83 -14.24
N GLU A 35 -23.39 -4.94 -14.23
CA GLU A 35 -23.20 -3.57 -13.70
C GLU A 35 -22.96 -3.59 -12.19
N ALA A 36 -23.75 -4.35 -11.43
CA ALA A 36 -23.57 -4.49 -9.99
C ALA A 36 -22.19 -5.05 -9.63
N GLU A 37 -21.70 -6.05 -10.39
CA GLU A 37 -20.36 -6.62 -10.21
C GLU A 37 -19.24 -5.60 -10.43
N LEU A 38 -19.39 -4.65 -11.36
CA LEU A 38 -18.41 -3.57 -11.55
C LEU A 38 -18.32 -2.65 -10.34
N TYR A 39 -19.46 -2.23 -9.78
CA TYR A 39 -19.46 -1.43 -8.56
C TYR A 39 -18.87 -2.18 -7.36
N LEU A 40 -19.27 -3.44 -7.15
CA LEU A 40 -18.73 -4.29 -6.10
C LEU A 40 -17.20 -4.47 -6.25
N LYS A 41 -16.71 -4.60 -7.46
CA LYS A 41 -15.27 -4.71 -7.73
C LYS A 41 -14.51 -3.44 -7.32
N LEU A 42 -15.05 -2.26 -7.60
CA LEU A 42 -14.46 -0.99 -7.17
C LEU A 42 -14.46 -0.88 -5.64
N LEU A 43 -15.62 -1.13 -5.00
CA LEU A 43 -15.73 -1.10 -3.54
C LEU A 43 -14.80 -2.11 -2.85
N LYS A 44 -14.74 -3.36 -3.33
CA LYS A 44 -13.79 -4.36 -2.81
C LYS A 44 -12.34 -3.91 -2.96
N LYS A 45 -12.01 -3.29 -4.09
CA LYS A 45 -10.65 -2.84 -4.34
C LYS A 45 -10.22 -1.70 -3.42
N SER A 46 -11.16 -0.80 -3.07
CA SER A 46 -10.89 0.32 -2.16
C SER A 46 -10.69 -0.07 -0.69
N ILE A 47 -10.85 -1.35 -0.36
CA ILE A 47 -10.58 -1.91 0.97
C ILE A 47 -9.70 -3.17 0.88
N SER A 48 -8.95 -3.35 -0.21
CA SER A 48 -8.12 -4.53 -0.45
C SER A 48 -6.68 -4.14 -0.74
N GLY A 49 -5.74 -4.79 -0.08
CA GLY A 49 -4.32 -4.52 -0.27
C GLY A 49 -3.44 -5.23 0.74
N THR A 50 -2.27 -4.68 0.96
CA THR A 50 -1.32 -5.16 1.97
C THR A 50 -1.35 -4.18 3.14
N LEU A 51 -1.67 -4.70 4.33
CA LEU A 51 -1.65 -3.93 5.58
C LEU A 51 -0.28 -3.31 5.82
N GLY A 52 -0.28 -2.06 6.28
CA GLY A 52 0.92 -1.27 6.51
C GLY A 52 1.61 -0.77 5.23
N LYS A 53 1.10 -1.11 4.03
CA LYS A 53 1.66 -0.64 2.75
C LYS A 53 0.71 0.28 2.00
N ASN A 54 -0.38 -0.26 1.48
CA ASN A 54 -1.45 0.48 0.80
C ASN A 54 -2.81 0.37 1.49
N LEU A 55 -2.89 -0.42 2.54
CA LEU A 55 -3.92 -0.40 3.55
C LEU A 55 -3.29 0.09 4.86
N LEU A 56 -3.75 1.22 5.37
CA LEU A 56 -3.21 1.89 6.53
C LEU A 56 -4.28 1.93 7.62
N ASP A 57 -3.85 1.74 8.84
CA ASP A 57 -4.72 1.91 9.99
C ASP A 57 -4.78 3.38 10.38
N ILE A 58 -6.00 3.90 10.54
CA ILE A 58 -6.28 5.26 11.01
C ILE A 58 -6.80 5.12 12.43
N GLU A 59 -6.04 5.60 13.40
CA GLU A 59 -6.36 5.51 14.81
C GLU A 59 -6.91 6.85 15.33
N PHE A 60 -8.11 6.82 15.92
CA PHE A 60 -8.70 7.95 16.61
C PHE A 60 -8.36 7.92 18.10
N SER A 61 -7.91 9.02 18.65
CA SER A 61 -7.74 9.15 20.10
C SER A 61 -9.10 9.08 20.81
N THR A 62 -9.12 8.67 22.07
CA THR A 62 -10.35 8.63 22.89
C THR A 62 -11.09 9.97 22.86
N LYS A 63 -10.36 11.08 22.92
CA LYS A 63 -10.93 12.42 22.84
C LYS A 63 -11.65 12.68 21.51
N GLN A 64 -11.10 12.20 20.39
CA GLN A 64 -11.71 12.35 19.09
C GLN A 64 -12.98 11.50 18.95
N VAL A 65 -13.00 10.28 19.48
CA VAL A 65 -14.20 9.43 19.51
C VAL A 65 -15.31 10.08 20.33
N GLU A 66 -14.98 10.76 21.43
CA GLU A 66 -15.96 11.42 22.30
C GLU A 66 -16.44 12.77 21.75
N ASP A 67 -15.56 13.57 21.13
CA ASP A 67 -15.85 14.99 20.85
C ASP A 67 -15.22 15.53 19.55
N SER A 68 -15.11 14.75 18.46
CA SER A 68 -14.75 15.33 17.16
C SER A 68 -15.91 15.36 16.17
N ASP A 69 -15.98 16.40 15.37
CA ASP A 69 -17.01 16.54 14.33
C ASP A 69 -16.81 15.54 13.20
N GLU A 70 -15.57 15.17 12.92
CA GLU A 70 -15.17 14.18 11.92
C GLU A 70 -15.69 12.80 12.30
N HIS A 71 -15.37 12.36 13.51
CA HIS A 71 -15.82 11.05 14.01
C HIS A 71 -17.34 10.98 14.15
N ARG A 72 -17.99 12.06 14.62
CA ARG A 72 -19.46 12.16 14.67
C ARG A 72 -20.10 12.03 13.29
N LEU A 73 -19.53 12.68 12.26
CA LEU A 73 -20.02 12.56 10.89
C LEU A 73 -19.94 11.12 10.38
N LEU A 74 -18.79 10.45 10.57
CA LEU A 74 -18.63 9.05 10.18
C LEU A 74 -19.60 8.13 10.92
N GLN A 75 -19.81 8.33 12.21
CA GLN A 75 -20.80 7.59 12.99
C GLN A 75 -22.25 7.85 12.53
N ALA A 76 -22.61 9.09 12.20
CA ALA A 76 -23.94 9.42 11.68
C ALA A 76 -24.20 8.74 10.32
N LEU A 77 -23.23 8.76 9.41
CA LEU A 77 -23.29 8.05 8.13
C LEU A 77 -23.47 6.55 8.32
N ARG A 78 -22.73 5.95 9.25
CA ARG A 78 -22.84 4.53 9.58
C ARG A 78 -24.20 4.19 10.18
N GLN A 79 -24.63 4.91 11.22
CA GLN A 79 -25.88 4.63 11.94
C GLN A 79 -27.12 4.81 11.07
N SER A 80 -27.09 5.77 10.13
CA SER A 80 -28.15 5.95 9.13
C SER A 80 -28.09 4.95 7.98
N HIS A 81 -27.07 4.09 7.93
CA HIS A 81 -26.75 3.28 6.74
C HIS A 81 -26.71 4.12 5.45
N LEU A 82 -26.11 5.30 5.54
CA LEU A 82 -26.04 6.30 4.47
C LEU A 82 -27.39 6.86 3.98
N ARG A 83 -28.50 6.66 4.71
CA ARG A 83 -29.81 7.13 4.28
C ARG A 83 -30.04 8.62 4.57
N ASP A 84 -29.27 9.19 5.49
CA ASP A 84 -29.32 10.62 5.81
C ASP A 84 -28.63 11.42 4.71
N GLU A 85 -29.43 12.16 3.93
CA GLU A 85 -28.96 12.94 2.78
C GLU A 85 -28.11 14.12 3.23
N ASP A 86 -28.48 14.79 4.32
CA ASP A 86 -27.75 15.96 4.83
C ASP A 86 -26.34 15.56 5.29
N MET A 87 -26.19 14.39 5.90
CA MET A 87 -24.90 13.86 6.31
C MET A 87 -24.06 13.45 5.11
N ARG A 88 -24.66 12.88 4.06
CA ARG A 88 -23.92 12.57 2.81
C ARG A 88 -23.44 13.84 2.13
N GLU A 89 -24.29 14.88 2.05
CA GLU A 89 -23.91 16.17 1.45
C GLU A 89 -22.77 16.85 2.24
N LEU A 90 -22.84 16.82 3.56
CA LEU A 90 -21.77 17.34 4.41
C LEU A 90 -20.45 16.55 4.17
N PHE A 91 -20.54 15.23 4.04
CA PHE A 91 -19.37 14.39 3.74
C PHE A 91 -18.79 14.70 2.37
N TYR A 92 -19.61 14.77 1.31
CA TYR A 92 -19.16 15.15 -0.03
C TYR A 92 -18.45 16.49 -0.04
N LYS A 93 -19.01 17.47 0.65
CA LYS A 93 -18.40 18.80 0.78
C LYS A 93 -17.01 18.72 1.43
N ARG A 94 -16.86 17.99 2.53
CA ARG A 94 -15.56 17.80 3.19
C ARG A 94 -14.55 17.12 2.27
N VAL A 95 -14.95 16.07 1.55
CA VAL A 95 -14.07 15.41 0.58
C VAL A 95 -13.61 16.40 -0.50
N ILE A 96 -14.51 17.16 -1.08
CA ILE A 96 -14.21 18.12 -2.15
C ILE A 96 -13.28 19.23 -1.65
N GLU A 97 -13.48 19.72 -0.41
CA GLU A 97 -12.63 20.75 0.18
C GLU A 97 -11.21 20.24 0.51
N SER A 98 -11.08 19.01 0.95
CA SER A 98 -9.81 18.44 1.38
C SER A 98 -9.01 17.82 0.25
N LEU A 99 -9.66 17.28 -0.79
CA LEU A 99 -8.98 16.50 -1.83
C LEU A 99 -8.54 17.36 -3.00
N ASP A 100 -7.32 17.12 -3.47
CA ASP A 100 -6.78 17.75 -4.67
C ASP A 100 -6.26 16.70 -5.66
N PHE A 101 -7.00 16.52 -6.77
CA PHE A 101 -6.61 15.69 -7.91
C PHE A 101 -6.12 16.54 -9.11
N GLY A 102 -5.76 17.81 -8.87
CA GLY A 102 -5.35 18.73 -9.93
C GLY A 102 -6.46 18.92 -10.96
N ASP A 103 -6.16 18.65 -12.22
CA ASP A 103 -7.09 18.81 -13.34
C ASP A 103 -8.01 17.60 -13.58
N ASP A 104 -7.94 16.56 -12.73
CA ASP A 104 -8.73 15.33 -12.90
C ASP A 104 -10.11 15.44 -12.23
N SER A 105 -11.14 14.96 -12.92
CA SER A 105 -12.47 14.73 -12.36
C SER A 105 -12.51 13.39 -11.62
N TYR A 106 -13.38 13.26 -10.63
CA TYR A 106 -13.50 12.02 -9.86
C TYR A 106 -14.94 11.74 -9.41
N VAL A 107 -15.17 10.51 -9.00
CA VAL A 107 -16.44 10.08 -8.39
C VAL A 107 -16.17 9.57 -6.98
N ILE A 108 -16.94 10.06 -6.02
CA ILE A 108 -17.02 9.56 -4.66
C ILE A 108 -18.16 8.55 -4.64
N LEU A 109 -17.87 7.30 -4.30
CA LEU A 109 -18.88 6.25 -4.10
C LEU A 109 -18.95 5.92 -2.61
N LEU A 110 -20.16 5.80 -2.08
CA LEU A 110 -20.45 5.39 -0.71
C LEU A 110 -21.35 4.17 -0.71
N ALA A 111 -21.02 3.17 0.08
CA ALA A 111 -21.86 2.01 0.34
C ALA A 111 -21.85 1.67 1.82
N SER A 112 -22.95 1.13 2.33
CA SER A 112 -23.00 0.53 3.65
C SER A 112 -23.31 -0.96 3.52
N ASP A 113 -22.71 -1.73 4.43
CA ASP A 113 -22.89 -3.17 4.50
C ASP A 113 -22.96 -3.59 5.96
N SER A 114 -23.54 -4.75 6.20
CA SER A 114 -23.70 -5.35 7.53
C SER A 114 -23.21 -6.78 7.49
N TYR A 115 -22.41 -7.16 8.46
CA TYR A 115 -21.88 -8.50 8.59
C TYR A 115 -22.29 -9.11 9.93
N ASP A 116 -23.01 -10.23 9.89
CA ASP A 116 -23.36 -10.99 11.07
C ASP A 116 -22.10 -11.73 11.56
N ILE A 117 -21.65 -11.40 12.77
CA ILE A 117 -20.45 -12.00 13.35
C ILE A 117 -20.81 -13.41 13.85
N PRO A 118 -20.25 -14.49 13.25
CA PRO A 118 -20.57 -15.85 13.68
C PRO A 118 -20.21 -16.06 15.14
N PHE A 119 -21.08 -16.74 15.91
CA PHE A 119 -20.79 -17.06 17.29
C PHE A 119 -19.68 -18.11 17.38
N LYS A 120 -18.66 -17.87 18.21
CA LYS A 120 -17.59 -18.82 18.50
C LYS A 120 -17.94 -19.57 19.79
N GLY A 121 -18.28 -20.87 19.67
CA GLY A 121 -18.54 -21.75 20.81
C GLY A 121 -17.28 -22.00 21.65
N ARG A 122 -17.44 -22.61 22.86
CA ARG A 122 -16.32 -22.96 23.75
C ARG A 122 -15.35 -23.98 23.14
N ASP A 123 -15.78 -24.70 22.10
CA ASP A 123 -15.01 -25.73 21.40
C ASP A 123 -14.42 -25.24 20.06
N ASP A 124 -14.24 -23.91 19.89
CA ASP A 124 -13.76 -23.28 18.67
C ASP A 124 -14.64 -23.51 17.42
N GLU A 125 -15.80 -24.12 17.53
CA GLU A 125 -16.74 -24.28 16.44
C GLU A 125 -17.47 -22.96 16.16
N LEU A 126 -17.51 -22.57 14.87
CA LEU A 126 -18.23 -21.39 14.39
C LEU A 126 -19.68 -21.78 14.10
N TRP A 127 -20.62 -21.14 14.78
CA TRP A 127 -22.05 -21.31 14.57
C TRP A 127 -22.59 -20.08 13.84
N GLU A 128 -23.09 -20.25 12.64
CA GLU A 128 -23.72 -19.18 11.87
C GLU A 128 -25.08 -18.77 12.48
N GLU A 129 -25.77 -19.69 13.14
CA GLU A 129 -27.04 -19.43 13.83
C GLU A 129 -26.80 -19.08 15.31
N GLY A 130 -26.98 -17.81 15.66
CA GLY A 130 -26.90 -17.35 17.05
C GLY A 130 -26.01 -16.15 17.32
N SER A 131 -25.55 -15.47 16.28
CA SER A 131 -24.85 -14.18 16.45
C SER A 131 -25.82 -13.13 16.99
N ASN A 132 -25.44 -12.50 18.11
CA ASN A 132 -26.14 -11.36 18.66
C ASN A 132 -25.47 -10.01 18.27
N GLU A 133 -24.36 -10.07 17.51
CA GLU A 133 -23.59 -8.90 17.14
C GLU A 133 -23.54 -8.76 15.63
N VAL A 134 -23.93 -7.59 15.16
CA VAL A 134 -23.89 -7.19 13.76
C VAL A 134 -22.81 -6.13 13.61
N PHE A 135 -21.92 -6.35 12.68
CA PHE A 135 -20.92 -5.36 12.28
C PHE A 135 -21.45 -4.53 11.12
N ASP A 136 -21.93 -3.32 11.44
CA ASP A 136 -22.34 -2.32 10.45
C ASP A 136 -21.16 -1.42 10.10
N TYR A 137 -20.90 -1.23 8.81
CA TYR A 137 -19.81 -0.40 8.34
C TYR A 137 -20.16 0.36 7.06
N ILE A 138 -19.41 1.40 6.80
CA ILE A 138 -19.48 2.18 5.57
C ILE A 138 -18.17 2.03 4.80
N ILE A 139 -18.29 2.09 3.47
CA ILE A 139 -17.16 2.12 2.55
C ILE A 139 -17.24 3.40 1.74
N CYS A 140 -16.14 4.12 1.69
CA CYS A 140 -15.90 5.20 0.73
C CYS A 140 -14.90 4.71 -0.32
N CYS A 141 -15.19 5.01 -1.58
CA CYS A 141 -14.35 4.66 -2.71
C CYS A 141 -14.25 5.86 -3.65
N ILE A 142 -13.06 6.38 -3.88
CA ILE A 142 -12.83 7.53 -4.74
C ILE A 142 -12.08 7.08 -5.99
N CYS A 143 -12.75 7.26 -7.14
CA CYS A 143 -12.26 6.82 -8.43
C CYS A 143 -12.03 8.02 -9.35
N PRO A 144 -10.84 8.17 -9.97
CA PRO A 144 -10.64 9.17 -11.01
C PRO A 144 -11.51 8.85 -12.23
N VAL A 145 -12.02 9.89 -12.87
CA VAL A 145 -12.73 9.77 -14.14
C VAL A 145 -11.74 9.97 -15.28
N LYS A 146 -11.73 9.03 -16.21
CA LYS A 146 -10.83 9.03 -17.36
C LYS A 146 -11.60 9.16 -18.65
N ASP A 147 -11.02 9.88 -19.61
CA ASP A 147 -11.58 9.95 -20.96
C ASP A 147 -11.37 8.61 -21.69
N ALA A 148 -12.47 7.99 -22.08
CA ALA A 148 -12.44 6.87 -23.00
C ALA A 148 -12.38 7.39 -24.42
N ARG A 149 -11.34 6.99 -25.17
CA ARG A 149 -11.22 7.33 -26.59
C ARG A 149 -12.26 6.55 -27.38
N ALA A 150 -12.76 7.17 -28.47
CA ALA A 150 -13.56 6.45 -29.44
C ALA A 150 -12.79 5.21 -29.92
N SER A 151 -13.46 4.07 -29.94
CA SER A 151 -12.87 2.78 -30.31
C SER A 151 -13.87 1.92 -31.05
N LEU A 152 -13.39 0.93 -31.82
CA LEU A 152 -14.23 -0.09 -32.38
C LEU A 152 -14.44 -1.16 -31.31
N ARG A 153 -15.71 -1.40 -30.94
CA ARG A 153 -16.10 -2.49 -30.02
C ARG A 153 -16.87 -3.56 -30.78
N TYR A 154 -16.68 -4.81 -30.40
CA TYR A 154 -17.45 -5.92 -30.94
C TYR A 154 -18.79 -6.01 -30.22
N PHE A 155 -19.87 -5.98 -30.97
CA PHE A 155 -21.23 -6.19 -30.49
C PHE A 155 -21.67 -7.61 -30.87
N ALA A 156 -21.78 -8.49 -29.88
CA ALA A 156 -22.04 -9.91 -30.13
C ALA A 156 -23.40 -10.17 -30.76
N GLU A 157 -24.42 -9.40 -30.42
CA GLU A 157 -25.78 -9.49 -31.01
C GLU A 157 -25.80 -9.19 -32.50
N GLU A 158 -24.92 -8.28 -32.94
CA GLU A 158 -24.83 -7.85 -34.33
C GLU A 158 -23.70 -8.54 -35.10
N GLN A 159 -22.88 -9.32 -34.38
CA GLN A 159 -21.69 -9.99 -34.91
C GLN A 159 -20.76 -9.03 -35.70
N ASN A 160 -20.67 -7.78 -35.25
CA ASN A 160 -19.94 -6.72 -35.95
C ASN A 160 -19.18 -5.81 -35.01
N PHE A 161 -18.11 -5.15 -35.50
CA PHE A 161 -17.42 -4.06 -34.83
C PHE A 161 -18.08 -2.73 -35.17
N ARG A 162 -18.50 -1.99 -34.14
CA ARG A 162 -19.00 -0.61 -34.27
C ARG A 162 -18.17 0.39 -33.51
N GLY A 163 -18.25 1.65 -33.90
CA GLY A 163 -17.70 2.75 -33.19
C GLY A 163 -18.39 2.95 -31.83
N ALA A 164 -17.68 2.77 -30.76
CA ALA A 164 -18.08 3.29 -29.45
C ALA A 164 -17.62 4.74 -29.38
N SER A 165 -18.54 5.65 -29.04
CA SER A 165 -18.23 7.08 -28.86
C SER A 165 -17.23 7.30 -27.73
N SER A 166 -16.52 8.43 -27.77
CA SER A 166 -15.78 8.92 -26.62
C SER A 166 -16.75 9.13 -25.44
N GLY A 167 -16.28 8.90 -24.24
CA GLY A 167 -17.08 9.07 -23.02
C GLY A 167 -16.17 9.10 -21.80
N HIS A 168 -16.78 9.16 -20.64
CA HIS A 168 -16.06 9.09 -19.37
C HIS A 168 -16.18 7.69 -18.77
N VAL A 169 -15.11 7.15 -18.24
CA VAL A 169 -15.08 5.87 -17.55
C VAL A 169 -14.46 6.02 -16.16
N LEU A 170 -14.98 5.27 -15.21
CA LEU A 170 -14.38 5.23 -13.88
C LEU A 170 -13.06 4.45 -13.94
N GLY A 171 -12.02 5.06 -13.43
CA GLY A 171 -10.75 4.41 -13.18
C GLY A 171 -10.82 3.46 -11.98
N ASN A 172 -9.69 2.83 -11.69
CA ASN A 172 -9.55 2.10 -10.42
C ASN A 172 -9.55 3.09 -9.24
N PRO A 173 -9.99 2.66 -8.05
CA PRO A 173 -9.91 3.49 -6.87
C PRO A 173 -8.50 4.06 -6.65
N GLU A 174 -8.41 5.34 -6.40
CA GLU A 174 -7.19 6.01 -5.96
C GLU A 174 -7.11 6.01 -4.44
N LEU A 175 -8.22 6.31 -3.80
CA LEU A 175 -8.41 6.35 -2.37
C LEU A 175 -9.66 5.59 -1.97
N GLY A 176 -9.72 5.20 -0.71
CA GLY A 176 -10.92 4.70 -0.08
C GLY A 176 -10.72 4.40 1.40
N PHE A 177 -11.79 4.11 2.09
CA PHE A 177 -11.71 3.65 3.46
C PHE A 177 -12.92 2.81 3.85
N MET A 178 -12.77 2.05 4.90
CA MET A 178 -13.85 1.38 5.63
C MET A 178 -13.89 1.94 7.06
N PHE A 179 -15.08 2.28 7.55
CA PHE A 179 -15.27 2.73 8.92
C PHE A 179 -16.53 2.10 9.52
N PRO A 180 -16.46 1.64 10.76
CA PRO A 180 -15.28 1.40 11.58
C PRO A 180 -14.45 0.22 11.04
N SER A 181 -13.25 0.00 11.59
CA SER A 181 -12.51 -1.21 11.30
C SER A 181 -13.08 -2.42 12.07
N PHE A 182 -12.75 -3.62 11.60
CA PHE A 182 -13.15 -4.87 12.24
C PHE A 182 -11.90 -5.53 12.82
N ASP A 183 -11.86 -5.61 14.14
CA ASP A 183 -10.71 -6.10 14.88
C ASP A 183 -11.16 -7.10 15.95
N ASP A 184 -10.40 -8.15 16.14
CA ASP A 184 -10.68 -9.21 17.14
C ASP A 184 -12.15 -9.67 17.16
N ARG A 185 -12.79 -9.79 16.00
CA ARG A 185 -14.20 -10.18 15.83
C ARG A 185 -15.19 -9.18 16.44
N SER A 186 -14.80 -7.93 16.59
CA SER A 186 -15.62 -6.86 17.12
C SER A 186 -15.52 -5.58 16.31
N THR A 187 -16.52 -4.72 16.46
CA THR A 187 -16.53 -3.38 15.87
C THR A 187 -15.55 -2.49 16.60
N ASN A 188 -14.51 -2.02 15.90
CA ASN A 188 -13.55 -1.09 16.47
C ASN A 188 -13.79 0.33 15.95
N ILE A 189 -14.56 1.14 16.71
CA ILE A 189 -14.89 2.52 16.38
C ILE A 189 -13.71 3.49 16.56
N TYR A 190 -12.61 3.04 17.16
CA TYR A 190 -11.39 3.83 17.31
C TYR A 190 -10.51 3.77 16.07
N ASN A 191 -10.85 2.91 15.11
CA ASN A 191 -10.04 2.72 13.91
C ASN A 191 -10.86 2.75 12.64
N ALA A 192 -10.23 3.23 11.57
CA ALA A 192 -10.69 3.08 10.19
C ALA A 192 -9.58 2.45 9.34
N LEU A 193 -9.96 1.64 8.37
CA LEU A 193 -9.05 1.07 7.41
C LEU A 193 -9.01 1.98 6.17
N TYR A 194 -7.87 2.61 5.93
CA TYR A 194 -7.65 3.54 4.83
C TYR A 194 -6.87 2.88 3.70
N TYR A 195 -7.33 3.05 2.48
CA TYR A 195 -6.68 2.58 1.26
C TYR A 195 -6.13 3.75 0.46
N SER A 196 -4.86 3.66 0.07
CA SER A 196 -4.27 4.50 -0.96
C SER A 196 -3.61 3.63 -2.03
N ARG A 197 -3.87 3.94 -3.30
CA ARG A 197 -3.21 3.28 -4.42
C ARG A 197 -1.76 3.75 -4.54
N GLY A 198 -1.51 5.02 -4.26
CA GLY A 198 -0.19 5.62 -4.20
C GLY A 198 0.60 5.12 -3.00
N LEU A 199 1.86 4.74 -3.19
CA LEU A 199 2.74 4.30 -2.10
C LEU A 199 3.63 5.43 -1.57
N VAL A 200 3.74 6.52 -2.31
CA VAL A 200 4.53 7.71 -1.95
C VAL A 200 3.61 8.81 -1.45
N ASP A 201 2.62 9.15 -2.24
CA ASP A 201 1.57 10.09 -1.87
C ASP A 201 0.33 9.30 -1.43
N ILE A 202 -0.05 9.47 -0.17
CA ILE A 202 -1.23 8.85 0.43
C ILE A 202 -2.34 9.87 0.66
N HIS A 203 -2.24 11.08 0.09
CA HIS A 203 -3.21 12.15 0.23
C HIS A 203 -3.47 12.52 1.71
N HIS A 204 -2.42 13.03 2.36
CA HIS A 204 -2.50 13.48 3.77
C HIS A 204 -3.57 14.53 3.99
N GLU A 205 -3.83 15.40 2.98
CA GLU A 205 -4.90 16.38 3.00
C GLU A 205 -6.29 15.76 3.15
N PHE A 206 -6.51 14.60 2.52
CA PHE A 206 -7.73 13.83 2.68
C PHE A 206 -7.84 13.21 4.07
N ILE A 207 -6.73 12.62 4.57
CA ILE A 207 -6.68 12.04 5.92
C ILE A 207 -6.98 13.12 6.96
N ASP A 208 -6.39 14.30 6.83
CA ASP A 208 -6.62 15.42 7.73
C ASP A 208 -8.06 15.93 7.64
N GLY A 209 -8.58 16.13 6.44
CA GLY A 209 -9.95 16.67 6.24
C GLY A 209 -11.06 15.72 6.65
N ILE A 210 -10.87 14.40 6.58
CA ILE A 210 -11.92 13.42 6.88
C ILE A 210 -11.78 12.84 8.28
N PHE A 211 -10.56 12.59 8.76
CA PHE A 211 -10.32 11.92 10.04
C PHE A 211 -9.74 12.86 11.10
N HIS A 212 -9.01 13.89 10.68
CA HIS A 212 -8.35 14.88 11.54
C HIS A 212 -7.59 14.26 12.73
N ILE A 213 -6.83 13.20 12.44
CA ILE A 213 -6.10 12.44 13.47
C ILE A 213 -4.82 13.17 13.91
N GLU A 214 -4.43 12.97 15.17
CA GLU A 214 -3.25 13.62 15.75
C GLU A 214 -1.94 13.18 15.08
N LYS A 215 -1.86 11.91 14.68
CA LYS A 215 -0.67 11.33 14.03
C LYS A 215 -1.07 10.64 12.72
N SER A 216 -0.81 11.32 11.61
CA SER A 216 -1.02 10.74 10.30
C SER A 216 -0.03 9.59 10.04
N PRO A 217 -0.47 8.47 9.43
CA PRO A 217 0.43 7.37 9.10
C PRO A 217 1.48 7.81 8.08
N MET A 218 2.67 7.25 8.17
CA MET A 218 3.72 7.47 7.18
C MET A 218 3.47 6.57 5.96
N SER A 219 3.56 7.13 4.75
CA SER A 219 3.43 6.34 3.53
C SER A 219 4.55 5.31 3.40
N ALA A 220 4.31 4.21 2.66
CA ALA A 220 5.34 3.20 2.42
C ALA A 220 6.61 3.80 1.77
N GLY A 221 6.43 4.73 0.82
CA GLY A 221 7.53 5.44 0.19
C GLY A 221 8.28 6.35 1.16
N ALA A 222 7.57 7.07 2.03
CA ALA A 222 8.20 7.91 3.06
C ALA A 222 9.00 7.07 4.06
N GLN A 223 8.46 5.91 4.50
CA GLN A 223 9.20 4.98 5.37
C GLN A 223 10.49 4.47 4.71
N GLN A 224 10.43 4.13 3.41
CA GLN A 224 11.60 3.69 2.65
C GLN A 224 12.66 4.79 2.55
N HIS A 225 12.25 6.01 2.19
CA HIS A 225 13.18 7.15 2.10
C HIS A 225 13.80 7.47 3.44
N ALA A 226 12.98 7.61 4.49
CA ALA A 226 13.46 7.92 5.83
C ALA A 226 14.44 6.85 6.34
N PHE A 227 14.14 5.56 6.17
CA PHE A 227 15.06 4.50 6.56
C PHE A 227 16.38 4.54 5.78
N THR A 228 16.30 4.76 4.47
CA THR A 228 17.49 4.86 3.61
C THR A 228 18.36 6.05 4.02
N ASP A 229 17.76 7.21 4.26
CA ASP A 229 18.46 8.42 4.65
C ASP A 229 19.12 8.24 6.02
N VAL A 230 18.36 7.72 7.00
CA VAL A 230 18.90 7.45 8.35
C VAL A 230 20.06 6.45 8.27
N LEU A 231 19.94 5.37 7.50
CA LEU A 231 21.00 4.37 7.36
C LEU A 231 22.26 5.00 6.74
N CYS A 232 22.11 5.70 5.62
CA CYS A 232 23.23 6.30 4.89
C CYS A 232 23.91 7.43 5.69
N GLU A 233 23.14 8.32 6.31
CA GLU A 233 23.68 9.46 7.06
C GLU A 233 24.37 9.00 8.34
N SER A 234 23.79 8.05 9.06
CA SER A 234 24.38 7.55 10.33
C SER A 234 25.66 6.77 10.10
N LEU A 235 25.70 5.92 9.08
CA LEU A 235 26.87 5.08 8.80
C LEU A 235 27.95 5.82 8.00
N GLY A 236 27.58 6.77 7.13
CA GLY A 236 28.52 7.52 6.29
C GLY A 236 29.39 6.57 5.44
N GLU A 237 30.72 6.67 5.56
CA GLU A 237 31.67 5.83 4.82
C GLU A 237 31.56 4.33 5.16
N ASN A 238 30.97 3.97 6.30
CA ASN A 238 30.74 2.58 6.68
C ASN A 238 29.49 1.97 5.99
N CYS A 239 28.70 2.74 5.23
CA CYS A 239 27.57 2.23 4.45
C CYS A 239 28.10 1.52 3.18
N SER A 240 28.74 0.37 3.36
CA SER A 240 29.33 -0.43 2.28
C SER A 240 28.31 -1.36 1.62
N LEU A 241 28.66 -1.91 0.46
CA LEU A 241 27.85 -2.94 -0.22
C LEU A 241 27.56 -4.13 0.71
N ASP A 242 28.53 -4.56 1.50
CA ASP A 242 28.37 -5.71 2.40
C ASP A 242 27.41 -5.41 3.55
N VAL A 243 27.42 -4.19 4.08
CA VAL A 243 26.43 -3.71 5.07
C VAL A 243 25.03 -3.72 4.47
N VAL A 244 24.84 -3.16 3.27
CA VAL A 244 23.54 -3.12 2.61
C VAL A 244 23.03 -4.53 2.29
N LYS A 245 23.89 -5.44 1.85
CA LYS A 245 23.53 -6.85 1.64
C LYS A 245 23.09 -7.52 2.95
N ALA A 246 23.81 -7.30 4.02
CA ALA A 246 23.51 -7.90 5.33
C ALA A 246 22.17 -7.41 5.87
N VAL A 247 21.92 -6.10 5.83
CA VAL A 247 20.62 -5.50 6.21
C VAL A 247 19.50 -6.05 5.34
N HIS A 248 19.68 -6.08 4.02
CA HIS A 248 18.69 -6.64 3.09
C HIS A 248 18.42 -8.12 3.39
N GLY A 249 19.47 -8.91 3.68
CA GLY A 249 19.34 -10.31 4.05
C GLY A 249 18.52 -10.51 5.33
N GLN A 250 18.75 -9.70 6.35
CA GLN A 250 18.02 -9.74 7.62
C GLN A 250 16.54 -9.42 7.42
N ILE A 251 16.24 -8.32 6.72
CA ILE A 251 14.86 -7.92 6.43
C ILE A 251 14.13 -9.02 5.64
N ARG A 252 14.79 -9.58 4.61
CA ARG A 252 14.22 -10.69 3.83
C ARG A 252 13.96 -11.93 4.70
N GLN A 253 14.87 -12.28 5.58
CA GLN A 253 14.72 -13.44 6.47
C GLN A 253 13.50 -13.26 7.41
N GLN A 254 13.32 -12.09 7.99
CA GLN A 254 12.14 -11.80 8.83
C GLN A 254 10.84 -11.91 8.03
N LEU A 255 10.79 -11.37 6.81
CA LEU A 255 9.61 -11.49 5.95
C LEU A 255 9.31 -12.94 5.56
N LEU A 256 10.32 -13.79 5.36
CA LEU A 256 10.12 -15.21 5.09
C LEU A 256 9.55 -15.94 6.31
N VAL A 257 10.11 -15.70 7.50
CA VAL A 257 9.61 -16.27 8.77
C VAL A 257 8.16 -15.84 9.02
N HIS A 258 7.85 -14.55 8.85
CA HIS A 258 6.49 -14.04 9.00
C HIS A 258 5.51 -14.70 8.02
N LYS A 259 5.91 -14.87 6.75
CA LYS A 259 5.10 -15.56 5.74
C LYS A 259 4.85 -17.04 6.08
N GLU A 260 5.84 -17.72 6.64
CA GLU A 260 5.72 -19.13 7.05
C GLU A 260 4.82 -19.30 8.28
N SER A 261 4.85 -18.35 9.21
CA SER A 261 3.98 -18.36 10.40
C SER A 261 2.49 -18.18 10.05
N LYS A 262 2.19 -17.60 8.88
CA LYS A 262 0.84 -17.22 8.44
C LYS A 262 0.15 -16.25 9.41
N ASP A 263 0.93 -15.47 10.11
CA ASP A 263 0.43 -14.43 11.00
C ASP A 263 -0.34 -13.38 10.17
N PRO A 264 -1.59 -13.03 10.52
CA PRO A 264 -2.35 -12.00 9.82
C PRO A 264 -1.90 -10.58 10.17
N GLU A 265 -1.11 -10.39 11.22
CA GLU A 265 -0.63 -9.08 11.64
C GLU A 265 0.40 -8.50 10.67
N VAL A 266 0.66 -7.20 10.78
CA VAL A 266 1.72 -6.56 10.00
C VAL A 266 3.08 -7.00 10.55
N PRO A 267 4.02 -7.45 9.70
CA PRO A 267 5.34 -7.81 10.18
C PRO A 267 6.06 -6.59 10.77
N GLU A 268 6.70 -6.79 11.89
CA GLU A 268 7.46 -5.77 12.60
C GLU A 268 8.96 -6.05 12.54
N LEU A 269 9.74 -5.00 12.30
CA LEU A 269 11.20 -4.99 12.39
C LEU A 269 11.59 -4.03 13.48
N PHE A 270 12.13 -4.52 14.57
CA PHE A 270 12.77 -3.67 15.58
C PHE A 270 14.16 -3.26 15.10
N VAL A 271 14.47 -1.99 15.24
CA VAL A 271 15.77 -1.46 14.77
C VAL A 271 16.94 -2.17 15.46
N GLU A 272 16.78 -2.52 16.70
CA GLU A 272 17.75 -3.29 17.48
C GLU A 272 18.08 -4.67 16.86
N ASP A 273 17.17 -5.26 16.07
CA ASP A 273 17.43 -6.50 15.33
C ASP A 273 18.50 -6.34 14.25
N LEU A 274 18.79 -5.10 13.85
CA LEU A 274 19.84 -4.78 12.89
C LEU A 274 21.22 -4.55 13.54
N ASP A 275 21.31 -4.36 14.85
CA ASP A 275 22.56 -4.05 15.56
C ASP A 275 23.63 -5.11 15.34
N ASP A 276 23.27 -6.37 15.55
CA ASP A 276 24.19 -7.48 15.38
C ASP A 276 24.62 -7.62 13.93
N VAL A 277 23.71 -7.39 12.99
CA VAL A 277 24.00 -7.43 11.55
C VAL A 277 24.99 -6.34 11.15
N LEU A 278 24.78 -5.11 11.64
CA LEU A 278 25.67 -3.98 11.39
C LEU A 278 27.07 -4.22 11.99
N LYS A 279 27.13 -4.64 13.25
CA LYS A 279 28.40 -4.95 13.94
C LYS A 279 29.18 -6.09 13.24
N HIS A 280 28.52 -7.17 12.85
CA HIS A 280 29.14 -8.27 12.12
C HIS A 280 29.61 -7.87 10.71
N SER A 281 29.00 -6.85 10.12
CA SER A 281 29.43 -6.27 8.83
C SER A 281 30.55 -5.24 8.97
N GLY A 282 31.10 -5.06 10.17
CA GLY A 282 32.27 -4.21 10.44
C GLY A 282 31.90 -2.75 10.75
N VAL A 283 30.64 -2.42 11.03
CA VAL A 283 30.23 -1.09 11.45
C VAL A 283 30.67 -0.86 12.90
N PRO A 284 31.37 0.26 13.21
CA PRO A 284 31.76 0.60 14.59
C PRO A 284 30.52 0.79 15.49
N GLU A 285 30.64 0.37 16.75
CA GLU A 285 29.55 0.45 17.74
C GLU A 285 29.00 1.88 17.92
N GLU A 286 29.86 2.88 17.89
CA GLU A 286 29.46 4.30 17.93
C GLU A 286 28.51 4.67 16.77
N LYS A 287 28.74 4.11 15.57
CA LYS A 287 27.90 4.34 14.40
C LYS A 287 26.56 3.62 14.49
N VAL A 288 26.53 2.45 15.13
CA VAL A 288 25.29 1.71 15.41
C VAL A 288 24.44 2.49 16.41
N GLU A 289 25.04 3.08 17.45
CA GLU A 289 24.33 3.94 18.41
C GLU A 289 23.74 5.17 17.73
N ILE A 290 24.49 5.85 16.86
CA ILE A 290 24.00 7.01 16.08
C ILE A 290 22.81 6.59 15.20
N PHE A 291 22.90 5.43 14.54
CA PHE A 291 21.80 4.88 13.73
C PHE A 291 20.54 4.63 14.57
N ASN A 292 20.67 4.01 15.72
CA ASN A 292 19.56 3.75 16.63
C ASN A 292 18.92 5.04 17.16
N GLU A 293 19.71 6.05 17.52
CA GLU A 293 19.19 7.35 17.95
C GLU A 293 18.46 8.07 16.82
N ALA A 294 19.00 8.03 15.60
CA ALA A 294 18.36 8.62 14.43
C ALA A 294 17.04 7.90 14.08
N CYS A 295 16.99 6.58 14.18
CA CYS A 295 15.76 5.81 14.01
C CYS A 295 14.69 6.16 15.06
N ARG A 296 15.08 6.31 16.35
CA ARG A 296 14.13 6.73 17.40
C ARG A 296 13.56 8.12 17.13
N LYS A 297 14.39 9.02 16.64
CA LYS A 297 13.94 10.37 16.29
C LYS A 297 12.95 10.38 15.12
N GLU A 298 13.18 9.55 14.11
CA GLU A 298 12.40 9.53 12.87
C GLU A 298 11.12 8.69 13.02
N PHE A 299 11.24 7.48 13.60
CA PHE A 299 10.15 6.50 13.67
C PHE A 299 9.48 6.41 15.05
N GLY A 300 9.98 7.15 16.04
CA GLY A 300 9.48 7.15 17.42
C GLY A 300 10.27 6.23 18.35
N ASP A 301 9.96 6.32 19.64
CA ASP A 301 10.76 5.72 20.72
C ASP A 301 10.92 4.20 20.61
N GLN A 302 9.91 3.50 20.10
CA GLN A 302 9.98 2.05 19.92
C GLN A 302 10.71 1.63 18.65
N SER A 303 10.92 2.56 17.70
CA SER A 303 11.63 2.33 16.45
C SER A 303 11.18 1.06 15.71
N ILE A 304 9.85 0.83 15.67
CA ILE A 304 9.25 -0.30 14.97
C ILE A 304 9.05 0.11 13.51
N LEU A 305 9.61 -0.66 12.61
CA LEU A 305 9.53 -0.47 11.16
C LEU A 305 8.69 -1.56 10.52
N ASN A 306 8.06 -1.23 9.39
CA ASN A 306 7.45 -2.27 8.57
C ASN A 306 8.49 -2.76 7.54
N PRO A 307 9.00 -4.00 7.67
CA PRO A 307 10.05 -4.52 6.78
C PRO A 307 9.60 -4.57 5.30
N ILE A 308 8.29 -4.64 5.03
CA ILE A 308 7.76 -4.62 3.65
C ILE A 308 8.02 -3.26 2.97
N ASN A 309 8.09 -2.18 3.76
CA ASN A 309 8.20 -0.82 3.25
C ASN A 309 9.64 -0.32 3.20
N VAL A 310 10.48 -0.73 4.14
CA VAL A 310 11.82 -0.14 4.29
C VAL A 310 12.81 -0.61 3.21
N MET A 311 12.60 -1.81 2.64
CA MET A 311 13.49 -2.31 1.59
C MET A 311 12.78 -3.30 0.66
N GLU A 312 13.07 -3.24 -0.65
CA GLU A 312 12.55 -4.23 -1.62
C GLU A 312 13.18 -5.61 -1.40
N SER A 313 12.37 -6.57 -0.93
CA SER A 313 12.86 -7.90 -0.55
C SER A 313 12.90 -8.92 -1.68
N LYS A 314 12.22 -8.65 -2.81
CA LYS A 314 12.09 -9.61 -3.92
C LYS A 314 13.21 -9.51 -4.93
N LYS A 315 13.94 -8.41 -4.94
CA LYS A 315 15.08 -8.17 -5.83
C LYS A 315 16.10 -7.29 -5.12
N PHE A 316 17.35 -7.49 -5.45
CA PHE A 316 18.45 -6.64 -5.05
C PHE A 316 18.89 -5.79 -6.25
N GLU A 317 18.76 -4.48 -6.13
CA GLU A 317 19.00 -3.55 -7.23
C GLU A 317 20.19 -2.65 -6.92
N MET A 318 21.14 -2.60 -7.86
CA MET A 318 22.26 -1.69 -7.82
C MET A 318 22.19 -0.77 -9.03
N LYS A 319 22.55 0.49 -8.85
CA LYS A 319 22.43 1.50 -9.89
C LYS A 319 23.62 2.44 -9.87
N THR A 320 24.23 2.61 -11.04
CA THR A 320 25.12 3.74 -11.35
C THR A 320 24.37 4.72 -12.27
N PRO A 321 24.91 5.92 -12.60
CA PRO A 321 24.27 6.82 -13.54
C PRO A 321 23.94 6.18 -14.88
N GLU A 322 24.77 5.23 -15.35
CA GLU A 322 24.69 4.63 -16.70
C GLU A 322 24.20 3.19 -16.68
N VAL A 323 24.28 2.49 -15.54
CA VAL A 323 24.05 1.04 -15.49
C VAL A 323 23.10 0.70 -14.35
N LYS A 324 22.14 -0.16 -14.64
CA LYS A 324 21.25 -0.76 -13.65
C LYS A 324 21.44 -2.27 -13.65
N ILE A 325 21.73 -2.83 -12.47
CA ILE A 325 21.89 -4.26 -12.24
C ILE A 325 20.80 -4.72 -11.28
N THR A 326 20.08 -5.76 -11.65
CA THR A 326 19.09 -6.40 -10.80
C THR A 326 19.49 -7.84 -10.56
N VAL A 327 19.53 -8.24 -9.31
CA VAL A 327 19.99 -9.57 -8.87
C VAL A 327 18.90 -10.22 -8.04
N ASP A 328 18.73 -11.52 -8.20
CA ASP A 328 17.93 -12.29 -7.26
C ASP A 328 18.60 -12.24 -5.87
N PRO A 329 17.87 -11.93 -4.81
CA PRO A 329 18.40 -11.82 -3.46
C PRO A 329 19.17 -13.06 -2.98
N GLU A 330 18.88 -14.25 -3.52
CA GLU A 330 19.59 -15.49 -3.17
C GLU A 330 21.02 -15.52 -3.68
N TYR A 331 21.33 -14.72 -4.70
CA TYR A 331 22.65 -14.70 -5.36
C TYR A 331 23.44 -13.41 -5.11
N THR A 332 23.02 -12.56 -4.15
CA THR A 332 23.74 -11.31 -3.82
C THR A 332 25.16 -11.54 -3.35
N TYR A 333 25.47 -12.73 -2.79
CA TYR A 333 26.81 -13.12 -2.35
C TYR A 333 27.81 -13.23 -3.51
N LEU A 334 27.34 -13.41 -4.74
CA LEU A 334 28.19 -13.46 -5.94
C LEU A 334 28.79 -12.11 -6.32
N ILE A 335 28.17 -11.01 -5.86
CA ILE A 335 28.61 -9.66 -6.23
C ILE A 335 29.60 -9.17 -5.19
N THR A 336 30.74 -8.72 -5.65
CA THR A 336 31.80 -8.17 -4.81
C THR A 336 32.24 -6.82 -5.34
N THR A 337 32.91 -6.03 -4.50
CA THR A 337 33.60 -4.81 -4.90
C THR A 337 35.10 -5.04 -4.91
N GLN A 338 35.78 -4.48 -5.91
CA GLN A 338 37.24 -4.52 -5.99
C GLN A 338 37.76 -3.19 -6.55
N GLU A 339 38.89 -2.76 -6.03
CA GLU A 339 39.64 -1.65 -6.60
C GLU A 339 40.67 -2.20 -7.59
N ILE A 340 40.61 -1.73 -8.84
CA ILE A 340 41.51 -2.10 -9.93
C ILE A 340 42.04 -0.80 -10.52
N ASP A 341 43.36 -0.61 -10.51
CA ASP A 341 44.02 0.59 -11.04
C ASP A 341 43.47 1.93 -10.49
N GLY A 342 43.10 1.95 -9.18
CA GLY A 342 42.56 3.13 -8.50
C GLY A 342 41.10 3.44 -8.81
N SER A 343 40.41 2.53 -9.51
CA SER A 343 38.97 2.64 -9.80
C SER A 343 38.19 1.53 -9.08
N GLN A 344 37.00 1.87 -8.55
CA GLN A 344 36.12 0.91 -7.89
C GLN A 344 35.26 0.17 -8.91
N TYR A 345 35.22 -1.14 -8.82
CA TYR A 345 34.43 -2.02 -9.68
C TYR A 345 33.45 -2.86 -8.87
N LEU A 346 32.29 -3.11 -9.48
CA LEU A 346 31.37 -4.19 -9.07
C LEU A 346 31.70 -5.41 -9.94
N LEU A 347 32.07 -6.51 -9.32
CA LEU A 347 32.41 -7.75 -10.01
C LEU A 347 31.24 -8.72 -9.93
N ILE A 348 30.92 -9.30 -11.09
CA ILE A 348 29.91 -10.34 -11.24
C ILE A 348 30.59 -11.55 -11.90
N PRO A 349 30.57 -12.75 -11.27
CA PRO A 349 31.14 -13.95 -11.87
C PRO A 349 30.44 -14.31 -13.18
N ALA A 350 31.22 -14.60 -14.21
CA ALA A 350 30.72 -14.96 -15.53
C ALA A 350 31.03 -16.43 -15.91
N GLY A 351 31.43 -17.28 -14.94
CA GLY A 351 31.93 -18.63 -15.16
C GLY A 351 30.94 -19.63 -15.78
N GLU A 352 29.62 -19.37 -15.64
CA GLU A 352 28.56 -20.21 -16.23
C GLU A 352 28.07 -19.71 -17.60
N GLY A 353 28.69 -18.68 -18.15
CA GLY A 353 28.32 -18.05 -19.41
C GLY A 353 27.62 -16.72 -19.24
N VAL A 354 27.62 -15.91 -20.27
CA VAL A 354 26.95 -14.61 -20.34
C VAL A 354 26.14 -14.53 -21.61
N THR A 355 24.88 -14.14 -21.49
CA THR A 355 23.99 -13.88 -22.63
C THR A 355 23.81 -12.39 -22.82
N VAL A 356 24.08 -11.89 -24.00
CA VAL A 356 23.88 -10.48 -24.40
C VAL A 356 22.83 -10.41 -25.50
N ASN A 357 21.70 -9.76 -25.24
CA ASN A 357 20.59 -9.67 -26.20
C ASN A 357 20.12 -11.04 -26.75
N GLY A 358 20.17 -12.09 -25.93
CA GLY A 358 19.80 -13.45 -26.33
C GLY A 358 20.89 -14.22 -27.07
N ILE A 359 22.11 -13.67 -27.14
CA ILE A 359 23.28 -14.31 -27.76
C ILE A 359 24.24 -14.74 -26.64
N ASP A 360 24.55 -16.01 -26.57
CA ASP A 360 25.58 -16.54 -25.65
C ASP A 360 26.96 -16.08 -26.09
N ILE A 361 27.68 -15.44 -25.18
CA ILE A 361 29.03 -14.98 -25.43
C ILE A 361 30.01 -15.75 -24.55
N SER A 362 31.20 -16.05 -25.12
CA SER A 362 32.36 -16.50 -24.35
C SER A 362 33.00 -15.28 -23.70
N VAL A 363 33.03 -15.25 -22.37
CA VAL A 363 33.86 -14.29 -21.64
C VAL A 363 35.26 -14.83 -21.70
N GLY A 364 36.16 -14.19 -22.47
CA GLY A 364 37.45 -14.72 -22.92
C GLY A 364 38.31 -15.31 -21.82
N ASP A 365 38.94 -16.41 -22.13
CA ASP A 365 40.07 -16.99 -21.38
C ASP A 365 41.16 -15.92 -21.37
N GLY A 366 41.55 -15.44 -20.19
CA GLY A 366 42.71 -14.57 -20.06
C GLY A 366 43.88 -15.23 -20.77
N GLU A 367 44.62 -14.44 -21.55
CA GLU A 367 45.82 -14.87 -22.25
C GLU A 367 46.69 -15.72 -21.28
N GLU A 368 46.88 -17.00 -21.59
CA GLU A 368 47.92 -17.78 -20.98
C GLU A 368 49.24 -17.04 -21.32
N GLU A 369 49.93 -16.51 -20.32
CA GLU A 369 51.31 -16.05 -20.52
C GLU A 369 52.08 -17.20 -21.13
N PRO A 370 52.82 -16.99 -22.24
CA PRO A 370 53.62 -18.03 -22.82
C PRO A 370 54.71 -18.45 -21.82
N GLU A 371 54.70 -19.71 -21.39
CA GLU A 371 55.81 -20.30 -20.66
C GLU A 371 57.09 -20.04 -21.47
N GLU A 372 57.98 -19.20 -20.91
CA GLU A 372 59.35 -19.04 -21.44
C GLU A 372 60.09 -20.42 -21.34
N ALA A 373 60.46 -20.93 -22.49
CA ALA A 373 61.28 -22.13 -22.63
C ALA A 373 62.75 -21.81 -22.42
#